data_4d03fff73b832f249a815cb785e9f05d
#
_entry.id   4d03fff73b832f249a815cb785e9f05d
#
_cell.length_a   1.000
_cell.length_b   1.000
_cell.length_c   1.000
_cell.angle_alpha   90.00
_cell.angle_beta   90.00
_cell.angle_gamma   90.00
#
_symmetry.space_group_name_H-M   'P 1'
#
loop_
_entity.id
_entity.type
_entity.pdbx_description
1 polymer ?
#
loop_
_entity_poly.entity_id
_entity_poly.type
_entity_poly.pdbx_seq_one_letter_code
_entity_poly.pdbx_strand_id
1 'polypeptide(L)'
;LSYAIIRMDRFDLYIDERKLDKALQEKLAKDGVVLHPYNAIYEDVKKLSDKDIVMIDPSKLNYALFNNIPKSVKTVEKRNPAILMKAIKNPVEIENIRKAQIKDSVAHLRFMKWLKENIGKIKITEMSAAAKLDEFRAEMGNFIRPSFEPISSFGPHSAIVHYTSSPETDVEFHTGTLYLSDTGAGFYEGSTDITRTFALGEVPQQMKDDFTLVAISNLHLANAKFLEGCTGLVLDILSRQPFWERNLNFNHGTGHGVGYLLNIHEGPAGFRWKFRAGETEVLQEGMVITD
;
A
#
# COMPACT_ATOMS: atom_id res chain seq x y z
N LEU A 1 -5.37 4.70 -15.44
CA LEU A 1 -3.99 4.68 -15.93
C LEU A 1 -3.75 5.91 -16.79
N SER A 2 -2.51 6.41 -16.81
CA SER A 2 -2.05 7.53 -17.63
C SER A 2 -0.56 7.36 -17.92
N TYR A 3 -0.09 8.09 -18.92
CA TYR A 3 1.35 8.25 -19.20
C TYR A 3 1.69 9.73 -19.18
N ALA A 4 2.98 10.05 -19.07
CA ALA A 4 3.45 11.41 -19.22
C ALA A 4 4.79 11.45 -19.95
N ILE A 5 4.99 12.52 -20.74
CA ILE A 5 6.30 12.96 -21.20
C ILE A 5 6.57 14.31 -20.54
N ILE A 6 7.57 14.36 -19.69
CA ILE A 6 7.93 15.57 -18.95
C ILE A 6 9.12 16.22 -19.66
N ARG A 7 8.97 17.48 -20.04
CA ARG A 7 9.99 18.32 -20.66
C ARG A 7 10.35 19.47 -19.74
N MET A 8 11.35 20.25 -20.11
CA MET A 8 11.77 21.41 -19.31
C MET A 8 10.73 22.55 -19.30
N ASP A 9 9.90 22.61 -20.32
CA ASP A 9 8.94 23.69 -20.58
C ASP A 9 7.49 23.27 -20.52
N ARG A 10 7.18 21.96 -20.45
CA ARG A 10 5.81 21.45 -20.42
C ARG A 10 5.70 20.02 -19.89
N PHE A 11 4.49 19.69 -19.49
CA PHE A 11 4.09 18.36 -19.06
C PHE A 11 3.01 17.82 -20.02
N ASP A 12 3.34 16.83 -20.85
CA ASP A 12 2.41 16.17 -21.75
C ASP A 12 1.75 14.99 -20.99
N LEU A 13 0.45 15.07 -20.69
CA LEU A 13 -0.33 14.05 -20.00
C LEU A 13 -1.20 13.27 -20.97
N TYR A 14 -0.99 11.98 -21.08
CA TYR A 14 -1.75 11.04 -21.92
C TYR A 14 -2.77 10.30 -21.05
N ILE A 15 -4.04 10.66 -21.18
CA ILE A 15 -5.10 10.16 -20.30
C ILE A 15 -6.41 10.01 -21.07
N ASP A 16 -7.31 9.15 -20.58
CA ASP A 16 -8.67 9.07 -21.07
C ASP A 16 -9.43 10.33 -20.60
N GLU A 17 -9.80 11.18 -21.53
CA GLU A 17 -10.45 12.47 -21.29
C GLU A 17 -11.78 12.35 -20.51
N ARG A 18 -12.45 11.20 -20.58
CA ARG A 18 -13.68 10.94 -19.82
C ARG A 18 -13.48 10.96 -18.31
N LYS A 19 -12.23 10.89 -17.85
CA LYS A 19 -11.85 10.95 -16.42
C LYS A 19 -11.65 12.38 -15.91
N LEU A 20 -11.72 13.37 -16.80
CA LEU A 20 -11.43 14.76 -16.49
C LEU A 20 -12.67 15.61 -16.77
N ASP A 21 -13.23 16.22 -15.76
CA ASP A 21 -14.25 17.27 -15.98
C ASP A 21 -13.59 18.56 -16.50
N LYS A 22 -14.44 19.49 -16.99
CA LYS A 22 -13.95 20.74 -17.57
C LYS A 22 -13.14 21.59 -16.59
N ALA A 23 -13.55 21.64 -15.32
CA ALA A 23 -12.87 22.44 -14.31
C ALA A 23 -11.45 21.91 -14.04
N LEU A 24 -11.28 20.58 -14.01
CA LEU A 24 -10.00 19.95 -13.85
C LEU A 24 -9.12 20.15 -15.09
N GLN A 25 -9.68 20.04 -16.31
CA GLN A 25 -8.95 20.33 -17.56
C GLN A 25 -8.41 21.76 -17.59
N GLU A 26 -9.26 22.75 -17.22
CA GLU A 26 -8.85 24.16 -17.15
C GLU A 26 -7.77 24.38 -16.08
N LYS A 27 -7.85 23.72 -14.94
CA LYS A 27 -6.84 23.78 -13.89
C LYS A 27 -5.51 23.21 -14.37
N LEU A 28 -5.52 22.02 -14.97
CA LEU A 28 -4.31 21.39 -15.50
C LEU A 28 -3.66 22.25 -16.58
N ALA A 29 -4.45 22.86 -17.47
CA ALA A 29 -3.93 23.77 -18.50
C ALA A 29 -3.23 25.01 -17.89
N LYS A 30 -3.79 25.58 -16.81
CA LYS A 30 -3.13 26.70 -16.06
C LYS A 30 -1.82 26.28 -15.42
N ASP A 31 -1.71 25.03 -15.03
CA ASP A 31 -0.49 24.44 -14.44
C ASP A 31 0.53 23.99 -15.50
N GLY A 32 0.31 24.30 -16.79
CA GLY A 32 1.21 23.98 -17.90
C GLY A 32 1.13 22.53 -18.38
N VAL A 33 0.05 21.82 -18.03
CA VAL A 33 -0.21 20.45 -18.48
C VAL A 33 -0.94 20.48 -19.84
N VAL A 34 -0.37 19.75 -20.81
CA VAL A 34 -1.00 19.54 -22.12
C VAL A 34 -1.63 18.16 -22.14
N LEU A 35 -2.94 18.10 -22.41
CA LEU A 35 -3.69 16.85 -22.45
C LEU A 35 -3.63 16.19 -23.82
N HIS A 36 -3.44 14.88 -23.82
CA HIS A 36 -3.43 14.05 -25.03
C HIS A 36 -4.29 12.79 -24.82
N PRO A 37 -4.90 12.24 -25.88
CA PRO A 37 -5.57 10.94 -25.83
C PRO A 37 -4.60 9.85 -25.31
N TYR A 38 -5.12 8.95 -24.48
CA TYR A 38 -4.30 7.93 -23.79
C TYR A 38 -3.33 7.17 -24.69
N ASN A 39 -3.78 6.75 -25.88
CA ASN A 39 -2.95 5.95 -26.80
C ASN A 39 -2.02 6.79 -27.68
N ALA A 40 -2.16 8.12 -27.71
CA ALA A 40 -1.30 8.97 -28.55
C ALA A 40 0.18 8.91 -28.12
N ILE A 41 0.48 8.51 -26.89
CA ILE A 41 1.86 8.34 -26.40
C ILE A 41 2.68 7.41 -27.32
N TYR A 42 2.06 6.33 -27.86
CA TYR A 42 2.77 5.35 -28.69
C TYR A 42 3.23 5.93 -30.02
N GLU A 43 2.54 6.93 -30.54
CA GLU A 43 2.96 7.63 -31.76
C GLU A 43 3.88 8.82 -31.44
N ASP A 44 3.66 9.49 -30.30
CA ASP A 44 4.44 10.66 -29.96
C ASP A 44 5.88 10.31 -29.57
N VAL A 45 6.12 9.17 -28.93
CA VAL A 45 7.48 8.71 -28.64
C VAL A 45 8.28 8.41 -29.91
N LYS A 46 7.63 8.05 -31.05
CA LYS A 46 8.30 7.84 -32.34
C LYS A 46 8.80 9.13 -32.97
N LYS A 47 8.29 10.29 -32.56
CA LYS A 47 8.68 11.60 -33.06
C LYS A 47 9.93 12.17 -32.39
N LEU A 48 10.44 11.48 -31.37
CA LEU A 48 11.71 11.82 -30.73
C LEU A 48 12.86 11.66 -31.72
N SER A 49 13.91 12.48 -31.57
CA SER A 49 15.03 12.55 -32.50
C SER A 49 16.37 12.36 -31.77
N ASP A 50 17.44 12.33 -32.54
CA ASP A 50 18.82 12.29 -32.04
C ASP A 50 19.25 13.52 -31.22
N LYS A 51 18.42 14.57 -31.21
CA LYS A 51 18.60 15.76 -30.36
C LYS A 51 18.04 15.57 -28.95
N ASP A 52 17.19 14.54 -28.75
CA ASP A 52 16.55 14.26 -27.49
C ASP A 52 17.40 13.30 -26.65
N ILE A 53 17.43 13.56 -25.35
CA ILE A 53 17.94 12.63 -24.32
C ILE A 53 16.77 12.25 -23.44
N VAL A 54 16.40 10.98 -23.41
CA VAL A 54 15.23 10.49 -22.69
C VAL A 54 15.65 9.66 -21.50
N MET A 55 15.24 10.07 -20.30
CA MET A 55 15.36 9.24 -19.13
C MET A 55 14.18 8.24 -19.09
N ILE A 56 14.50 6.99 -18.91
CA ILE A 56 13.53 5.90 -18.76
C ILE A 56 13.83 5.10 -17.49
N ASP A 57 12.77 4.59 -16.87
CA ASP A 57 12.88 3.59 -15.80
C ASP A 57 12.52 2.22 -16.38
N PRO A 58 13.51 1.33 -16.63
CA PRO A 58 13.26 0.03 -17.24
C PRO A 58 12.32 -0.87 -16.43
N SER A 59 12.20 -0.63 -15.12
CA SER A 59 11.31 -1.40 -14.24
C SER A 59 9.84 -0.98 -14.35
N LYS A 60 9.56 0.17 -14.98
CA LYS A 60 8.23 0.79 -15.06
C LYS A 60 7.74 1.04 -16.48
N LEU A 61 8.65 1.23 -17.42
CA LEU A 61 8.31 1.48 -18.81
C LEU A 61 7.82 0.18 -19.47
N ASN A 62 6.65 0.19 -20.11
CA ASN A 62 6.20 -0.98 -20.84
C ASN A 62 7.00 -1.20 -22.13
N TYR A 63 7.10 -2.47 -22.55
CA TYR A 63 7.93 -2.91 -23.66
C TYR A 63 7.54 -2.24 -25.01
N ALA A 64 6.24 -2.02 -25.25
CA ALA A 64 5.79 -1.40 -26.50
C ALA A 64 6.24 0.07 -26.61
N LEU A 65 6.21 0.83 -25.51
CA LEU A 65 6.74 2.20 -25.50
C LEU A 65 8.25 2.20 -25.69
N PHE A 66 8.98 1.32 -25.01
CA PHE A 66 10.42 1.18 -25.20
C PHE A 66 10.80 0.93 -26.66
N ASN A 67 10.11 0.00 -27.32
CA ASN A 67 10.37 -0.33 -28.74
C ASN A 67 9.99 0.80 -29.72
N ASN A 68 9.11 1.72 -29.32
CA ASN A 68 8.72 2.84 -30.15
C ASN A 68 9.70 4.03 -30.05
N ILE A 69 10.60 4.04 -29.08
CA ILE A 69 11.66 5.07 -28.99
C ILE A 69 12.64 4.82 -30.14
N PRO A 70 12.90 5.81 -31.02
CA PRO A 70 13.85 5.65 -32.12
C PRO A 70 15.24 5.28 -31.62
N LYS A 71 15.93 4.38 -32.32
CA LYS A 71 17.30 3.97 -31.95
C LYS A 71 18.34 5.08 -31.98
N SER A 72 18.04 6.17 -32.66
CA SER A 72 18.87 7.39 -32.69
C SER A 72 18.78 8.22 -31.41
N VAL A 73 17.74 8.01 -30.59
CA VAL A 73 17.54 8.73 -29.34
C VAL A 73 18.47 8.17 -28.25
N LYS A 74 19.19 9.05 -27.59
CA LYS A 74 20.00 8.67 -26.43
C LYS A 74 19.09 8.40 -25.23
N THR A 75 19.07 7.18 -24.73
CA THR A 75 18.36 6.83 -23.51
C THR A 75 19.30 6.85 -22.29
N VAL A 76 18.76 7.28 -21.15
CA VAL A 76 19.42 7.22 -19.84
C VAL A 76 18.54 6.37 -18.92
N GLU A 77 19.03 5.21 -18.57
CA GLU A 77 18.32 4.30 -17.69
C GLU A 77 18.56 4.70 -16.24
N LYS A 78 17.51 5.17 -15.59
CA LYS A 78 17.51 5.53 -14.16
C LYS A 78 16.13 5.27 -13.57
N ARG A 79 16.10 4.98 -12.27
CA ARG A 79 14.86 4.95 -11.51
C ARG A 79 14.11 6.29 -11.67
N ASN A 80 12.79 6.21 -11.83
CA ASN A 80 11.96 7.41 -11.89
C ASN A 80 12.08 8.22 -10.58
N PRO A 81 12.54 9.47 -10.62
CA PRO A 81 12.74 10.29 -9.43
C PRO A 81 11.44 10.58 -8.67
N ALA A 82 10.29 10.57 -9.35
CA ALA A 82 9.00 10.76 -8.72
C ALA A 82 8.68 9.68 -7.66
N ILE A 83 9.30 8.49 -7.76
CA ILE A 83 9.11 7.42 -6.76
C ILE A 83 9.60 7.89 -5.38
N LEU A 84 10.80 8.44 -5.30
CA LEU A 84 11.35 8.95 -4.04
C LEU A 84 10.61 10.22 -3.58
N MET A 85 10.32 11.14 -4.51
CA MET A 85 9.58 12.36 -4.20
C MET A 85 8.20 12.09 -3.61
N LYS A 86 7.49 11.05 -4.08
CA LYS A 86 6.22 10.62 -3.52
C LYS A 86 6.34 9.93 -2.16
N ALA A 87 7.41 9.15 -1.97
CA ALA A 87 7.64 8.41 -0.74
C ALA A 87 7.85 9.36 0.46
N ILE A 88 8.49 10.50 0.24
CA ILE A 88 8.70 11.54 1.25
C ILE A 88 7.49 12.47 1.23
N LYS A 89 6.56 12.24 2.16
CA LYS A 89 5.33 13.01 2.27
C LYS A 89 5.62 14.41 2.80
N ASN A 90 4.99 15.40 2.20
CA ASN A 90 5.06 16.77 2.68
C ASN A 90 4.21 16.97 3.97
N PRO A 91 4.36 18.08 4.69
CA PRO A 91 3.63 18.31 5.94
C PRO A 91 2.10 18.22 5.83
N VAL A 92 1.53 18.63 4.67
CA VAL A 92 0.09 18.56 4.44
C VAL A 92 -0.36 17.10 4.26
N GLU A 93 0.38 16.31 3.50
CA GLU A 93 0.12 14.88 3.33
C GLU A 93 0.23 14.13 4.66
N ILE A 94 1.26 14.41 5.46
CA ILE A 94 1.45 13.80 6.79
C ILE A 94 0.27 14.10 7.72
N GLU A 95 -0.15 15.36 7.80
CA GLU A 95 -1.29 15.75 8.65
C GLU A 95 -2.60 15.09 8.20
N ASN A 96 -2.79 14.98 6.90
CA ASN A 96 -3.97 14.32 6.34
C ASN A 96 -3.93 12.80 6.58
N ILE A 97 -2.78 12.14 6.39
CA ILE A 97 -2.63 10.71 6.69
C ILE A 97 -2.93 10.43 8.17
N ARG A 98 -2.50 11.31 9.10
CA ARG A 98 -2.85 11.18 10.52
C ARG A 98 -4.37 11.21 10.73
N LYS A 99 -5.09 12.10 10.04
CA LYS A 99 -6.56 12.15 10.11
C LYS A 99 -7.20 10.89 9.54
N ALA A 100 -6.73 10.40 8.38
CA ALA A 100 -7.17 9.14 7.80
C ALA A 100 -6.96 7.97 8.76
N GLN A 101 -5.78 7.91 9.40
CA GLN A 101 -5.45 6.86 10.36
C GLN A 101 -6.35 6.90 11.61
N ILE A 102 -6.70 8.09 12.10
CA ILE A 102 -7.65 8.24 13.23
C ILE A 102 -9.03 7.74 12.82
N LYS A 103 -9.53 8.14 11.65
CA LYS A 103 -10.83 7.69 11.12
C LYS A 103 -10.90 6.16 11.05
N ASP A 104 -9.92 5.54 10.42
CA ASP A 104 -9.89 4.09 10.26
C ASP A 104 -9.71 3.37 11.59
N SER A 105 -8.90 3.92 12.50
CA SER A 105 -8.78 3.37 13.86
C SER A 105 -10.11 3.38 14.62
N VAL A 106 -10.91 4.43 14.48
CA VAL A 106 -12.26 4.51 15.08
C VAL A 106 -13.18 3.47 14.43
N ALA A 107 -13.14 3.31 13.11
CA ALA A 107 -13.92 2.27 12.41
C ALA A 107 -13.55 0.86 12.91
N HIS A 108 -12.26 0.57 13.07
CA HIS A 108 -11.76 -0.70 13.62
C HIS A 108 -12.22 -0.93 15.07
N LEU A 109 -12.20 0.08 15.93
CA LEU A 109 -12.68 -0.04 17.31
C LEU A 109 -14.18 -0.34 17.35
N ARG A 110 -14.97 0.30 16.49
CA ARG A 110 -16.41 0.02 16.35
C ARG A 110 -16.64 -1.41 15.85
N PHE A 111 -15.87 -1.82 14.84
CA PHE A 111 -15.91 -3.19 14.31
C PHE A 111 -15.53 -4.21 15.38
N MET A 112 -14.45 -3.99 16.13
CA MET A 112 -14.04 -4.89 17.21
C MET A 112 -15.14 -5.03 18.28
N LYS A 113 -15.76 -3.92 18.67
CA LYS A 113 -16.90 -3.95 19.59
C LYS A 113 -18.06 -4.77 19.01
N TRP A 114 -18.47 -4.45 17.79
CA TRP A 114 -19.55 -5.14 17.12
C TRP A 114 -19.27 -6.65 16.99
N LEU A 115 -18.07 -7.03 16.59
CA LEU A 115 -17.67 -8.44 16.45
C LEU A 115 -17.77 -9.19 17.78
N LYS A 116 -17.24 -8.62 18.88
CA LYS A 116 -17.29 -9.21 20.21
C LYS A 116 -18.73 -9.34 20.78
N GLU A 117 -19.60 -8.39 20.44
CA GLU A 117 -20.99 -8.40 20.90
C GLU A 117 -21.86 -9.37 20.12
N ASN A 118 -21.50 -9.74 18.89
CA ASN A 118 -22.34 -10.51 17.97
C ASN A 118 -21.84 -11.91 17.66
N ILE A 119 -20.56 -12.21 17.89
CA ILE A 119 -20.02 -13.56 17.67
C ILE A 119 -20.83 -14.61 18.44
N GLY A 120 -21.25 -15.67 17.73
CA GLY A 120 -22.10 -16.74 18.28
C GLY A 120 -23.59 -16.37 18.49
N LYS A 121 -24.00 -15.13 18.17
CA LYS A 121 -25.40 -14.68 18.25
C LYS A 121 -26.04 -14.50 16.87
N ILE A 122 -25.26 -14.08 15.89
CA ILE A 122 -25.67 -13.94 14.51
C ILE A 122 -24.65 -14.64 13.60
N LYS A 123 -25.07 -14.96 12.38
CA LYS A 123 -24.14 -15.46 11.36
C LYS A 123 -23.19 -14.36 10.92
N ILE A 124 -21.90 -14.57 11.13
CA ILE A 124 -20.81 -13.70 10.66
C ILE A 124 -19.88 -14.58 9.84
N THR A 125 -19.49 -14.11 8.65
CA THR A 125 -18.55 -14.79 7.76
C THR A 125 -17.39 -13.85 7.44
N GLU A 126 -16.33 -14.36 6.81
CA GLU A 126 -15.18 -13.56 6.37
C GLU A 126 -15.61 -12.38 5.50
N MET A 127 -16.47 -12.63 4.49
CA MET A 127 -16.98 -11.59 3.60
C MET A 127 -17.89 -10.60 4.33
N SER A 128 -18.79 -11.07 5.20
CA SER A 128 -19.69 -10.19 5.94
C SER A 128 -18.96 -9.36 6.99
N ALA A 129 -17.89 -9.86 7.56
CA ALA A 129 -17.03 -9.13 8.49
C ALA A 129 -16.27 -8.00 7.78
N ALA A 130 -15.68 -8.26 6.61
CA ALA A 130 -15.04 -7.24 5.78
C ALA A 130 -16.02 -6.14 5.37
N ALA A 131 -17.20 -6.53 4.87
CA ALA A 131 -18.25 -5.57 4.50
C ALA A 131 -18.70 -4.71 5.68
N LYS A 132 -18.82 -5.30 6.87
CA LYS A 132 -19.20 -4.57 8.08
C LYS A 132 -18.17 -3.52 8.52
N LEU A 133 -16.89 -3.82 8.36
CA LEU A 133 -15.82 -2.85 8.62
C LEU A 133 -15.90 -1.67 7.62
N ASP A 134 -16.18 -1.94 6.35
CA ASP A 134 -16.34 -0.90 5.34
C ASP A 134 -17.59 -0.02 5.58
N GLU A 135 -18.66 -0.58 6.14
CA GLU A 135 -19.80 0.24 6.61
C GLU A 135 -19.35 1.25 7.68
N PHE A 136 -18.58 0.82 8.69
CA PHE A 136 -18.06 1.72 9.72
C PHE A 136 -17.08 2.75 9.15
N ARG A 137 -16.29 2.41 8.15
CA ARG A 137 -15.42 3.34 7.41
C ARG A 137 -16.23 4.40 6.66
N ALA A 138 -17.31 4.00 6.00
CA ALA A 138 -18.19 4.92 5.29
C ALA A 138 -18.83 5.96 6.22
N GLU A 139 -19.19 5.56 7.46
CA GLU A 139 -19.71 6.48 8.48
C GLU A 139 -18.70 7.55 8.92
N MET A 140 -17.40 7.34 8.70
CA MET A 140 -16.35 8.32 9.06
C MET A 140 -16.28 9.51 8.08
N GLY A 141 -17.00 9.46 6.96
CA GLY A 141 -16.99 10.49 5.92
C GLY A 141 -15.72 10.51 5.08
N ASN A 142 -15.86 10.93 3.83
CA ASN A 142 -14.78 10.98 2.84
C ASN A 142 -14.15 9.61 2.49
N PHE A 143 -14.79 8.50 2.85
CA PHE A 143 -14.40 7.17 2.43
C PHE A 143 -14.68 7.00 0.94
N ILE A 144 -13.68 6.59 0.17
CA ILE A 144 -13.77 6.40 -1.27
C ILE A 144 -13.98 4.92 -1.59
N ARG A 145 -13.12 4.07 -1.01
CA ARG A 145 -13.10 2.62 -1.24
C ARG A 145 -12.05 1.96 -0.32
N PRO A 146 -12.02 0.64 -0.19
CA PRO A 146 -10.85 -0.06 0.36
C PRO A 146 -9.57 0.35 -0.37
N SER A 147 -8.46 0.49 0.34
CA SER A 147 -7.15 0.81 -0.24
C SER A 147 -6.53 -0.38 -0.99
N PHE A 148 -6.93 -1.59 -0.61
CA PHE A 148 -6.62 -2.86 -1.27
C PHE A 148 -7.75 -3.88 -1.01
N GLU A 149 -7.70 -5.01 -1.69
CA GLU A 149 -8.67 -6.09 -1.51
C GLU A 149 -8.57 -6.64 -0.07
N PRO A 150 -9.67 -6.67 0.70
CA PRO A 150 -9.63 -7.08 2.09
C PRO A 150 -9.14 -8.52 2.27
N ILE A 151 -8.22 -8.72 3.20
CA ILE A 151 -7.82 -10.03 3.72
C ILE A 151 -8.58 -10.23 5.04
N SER A 152 -9.71 -10.89 4.95
CA SER A 152 -10.57 -11.25 6.08
C SER A 152 -10.49 -12.76 6.25
N SER A 153 -9.70 -13.23 7.21
CA SER A 153 -9.27 -14.62 7.27
C SER A 153 -9.58 -15.24 8.63
N PHE A 154 -10.36 -16.30 8.62
CA PHE A 154 -10.77 -16.98 9.84
C PHE A 154 -10.06 -18.34 10.02
N GLY A 155 -9.53 -18.57 11.21
CA GLY A 155 -8.88 -19.83 11.56
C GLY A 155 -7.74 -20.19 10.58
N PRO A 156 -7.80 -21.39 9.93
CA PRO A 156 -6.74 -21.84 9.01
C PRO A 156 -6.48 -20.93 7.82
N HIS A 157 -7.48 -20.18 7.34
CA HIS A 157 -7.29 -19.23 6.24
C HIS A 157 -6.30 -18.13 6.58
N SER A 158 -6.14 -17.78 7.88
CA SER A 158 -5.17 -16.79 8.34
C SER A 158 -3.70 -17.19 8.10
N ALA A 159 -3.43 -18.47 7.83
CA ALA A 159 -2.10 -18.95 7.48
C ALA A 159 -1.76 -18.74 5.99
N ILE A 160 -2.73 -18.34 5.17
CA ILE A 160 -2.54 -18.10 3.74
C ILE A 160 -2.27 -16.62 3.54
N VAL A 161 -1.02 -16.27 3.24
CA VAL A 161 -0.62 -14.88 2.95
C VAL A 161 -1.37 -14.36 1.72
N HIS A 162 -1.96 -13.16 1.83
CA HIS A 162 -2.81 -12.56 0.80
C HIS A 162 -4.08 -13.40 0.46
N TYR A 163 -4.63 -14.07 1.46
CA TYR A 163 -5.91 -14.77 1.29
C TYR A 163 -7.01 -13.77 0.90
N THR A 164 -7.82 -14.16 -0.07
CA THR A 164 -9.03 -13.42 -0.45
C THR A 164 -10.20 -14.38 -0.38
N SER A 165 -11.20 -14.06 0.45
CA SER A 165 -12.43 -14.85 0.53
C SER A 165 -13.29 -14.64 -0.72
N SER A 166 -13.92 -15.72 -1.16
CA SER A 166 -14.90 -15.74 -2.26
C SER A 166 -16.18 -16.40 -1.78
N PRO A 167 -17.31 -16.29 -2.50
CA PRO A 167 -18.53 -16.99 -2.14
C PRO A 167 -18.36 -18.50 -1.93
N GLU A 168 -17.39 -19.12 -2.62
CA GLU A 168 -17.09 -20.56 -2.54
C GLU A 168 -16.23 -20.91 -1.34
N THR A 169 -15.41 -19.97 -0.85
CA THR A 169 -14.46 -20.19 0.25
C THR A 169 -14.87 -19.53 1.55
N ASP A 170 -15.92 -18.69 1.53
CA ASP A 170 -16.41 -17.94 2.68
C ASP A 170 -16.84 -18.85 3.81
N VAL A 171 -16.28 -18.66 5.00
CA VAL A 171 -16.56 -19.49 6.16
C VAL A 171 -17.22 -18.69 7.27
N GLU A 172 -18.07 -19.37 8.03
CA GLU A 172 -18.75 -18.81 9.19
C GLU A 172 -17.82 -18.80 10.41
N PHE A 173 -17.85 -17.71 11.16
CA PHE A 173 -17.09 -17.55 12.40
C PHE A 173 -17.69 -18.34 13.56
N HIS A 174 -16.81 -18.91 14.36
CA HIS A 174 -17.14 -19.50 15.65
C HIS A 174 -16.11 -19.10 16.71
N THR A 175 -16.40 -19.33 17.97
CA THR A 175 -15.46 -19.08 19.07
C THR A 175 -14.38 -20.16 19.17
N GLY A 176 -13.29 -19.87 19.88
CA GLY A 176 -12.20 -20.81 20.13
C GLY A 176 -11.01 -20.69 19.19
N THR A 177 -10.97 -19.69 18.32
CA THR A 177 -9.88 -19.45 17.37
C THR A 177 -9.62 -17.96 17.14
N LEU A 178 -8.67 -17.66 16.24
CA LEU A 178 -8.31 -16.31 15.84
C LEU A 178 -8.98 -15.93 14.52
N TYR A 179 -9.27 -14.65 14.37
CA TYR A 179 -9.66 -14.00 13.13
C TYR A 179 -8.65 -12.91 12.80
N LEU A 180 -8.08 -12.94 11.61
CA LEU A 180 -7.15 -11.94 11.10
C LEU A 180 -7.90 -11.05 10.10
N SER A 181 -7.81 -9.74 10.32
CA SER A 181 -8.32 -8.69 9.43
C SER A 181 -7.16 -7.81 8.99
N ASP A 182 -6.74 -7.97 7.76
CA ASP A 182 -5.75 -7.13 7.10
C ASP A 182 -6.47 -6.34 5.99
N THR A 183 -6.68 -5.08 6.25
CA THR A 183 -7.57 -4.24 5.46
C THR A 183 -7.10 -2.80 5.50
N GLY A 184 -7.54 -2.01 4.54
CA GLY A 184 -7.23 -0.59 4.53
C GLY A 184 -8.34 0.24 3.89
N ALA A 185 -8.32 1.51 4.17
CA ALA A 185 -9.26 2.51 3.65
C ALA A 185 -8.55 3.53 2.78
N GLY A 186 -9.17 3.91 1.67
CA GLY A 186 -8.86 5.11 0.92
C GLY A 186 -9.85 6.21 1.29
N PHE A 187 -9.38 7.23 1.99
CA PHE A 187 -10.12 8.47 2.25
C PHE A 187 -9.53 9.59 1.38
N TYR A 188 -10.25 10.69 1.20
CA TYR A 188 -9.65 11.87 0.56
C TYR A 188 -8.45 12.41 1.33
N GLU A 189 -8.37 12.12 2.63
CA GLU A 189 -7.25 12.48 3.50
C GLU A 189 -6.04 11.56 3.37
N GLY A 190 -6.16 10.44 2.69
CA GLY A 190 -5.08 9.48 2.47
C GLY A 190 -5.50 8.04 2.63
N SER A 191 -4.56 7.15 2.43
CA SER A 191 -4.77 5.70 2.56
C SER A 191 -4.27 5.18 3.90
N THR A 192 -4.95 4.12 4.38
CA THR A 192 -4.54 3.34 5.56
C THR A 192 -4.28 1.89 5.17
N ASP A 193 -3.52 1.22 6.01
CA ASP A 193 -3.20 -0.19 5.93
C ASP A 193 -3.09 -0.71 7.37
N ILE A 194 -4.06 -1.48 7.80
CA ILE A 194 -4.20 -1.89 9.20
C ILE A 194 -4.50 -3.38 9.28
N THR A 195 -3.58 -4.12 9.89
CA THR A 195 -3.83 -5.51 10.25
C THR A 195 -4.15 -5.64 11.74
N ARG A 196 -5.18 -6.39 12.08
CA ARG A 196 -5.50 -6.76 13.47
C ARG A 196 -5.95 -8.23 13.54
N THR A 197 -5.47 -8.91 14.57
CA THR A 197 -5.88 -10.28 14.88
C THR A 197 -6.75 -10.28 16.14
N PHE A 198 -7.91 -10.89 16.06
CA PHE A 198 -8.92 -10.92 17.11
C PHE A 198 -9.05 -12.33 17.67
N ALA A 199 -8.98 -12.48 18.99
CA ALA A 199 -9.39 -13.69 19.67
C ALA A 199 -10.92 -13.74 19.76
N LEU A 200 -11.52 -14.78 19.21
CA LEU A 200 -12.96 -15.01 19.25
C LEU A 200 -13.28 -15.99 20.40
N GLY A 201 -13.52 -15.45 21.58
CA GLY A 201 -13.67 -16.22 22.82
C GLY A 201 -12.33 -16.71 23.38
N GLU A 202 -12.38 -17.77 24.20
CA GLU A 202 -11.17 -18.39 24.74
C GLU A 202 -10.42 -19.15 23.64
N VAL A 203 -9.11 -18.94 23.56
CA VAL A 203 -8.22 -19.56 22.57
C VAL A 203 -7.14 -20.40 23.27
N PRO A 204 -6.59 -21.45 22.60
CA PRO A 204 -5.49 -22.25 23.13
C PRO A 204 -4.27 -21.43 23.51
N GLN A 205 -3.49 -21.90 24.50
CA GLN A 205 -2.29 -21.22 24.98
C GLN A 205 -1.28 -20.97 23.87
N GLN A 206 -1.09 -21.93 22.96
CA GLN A 206 -0.18 -21.76 21.82
C GLN A 206 -0.53 -20.53 20.97
N MET A 207 -1.82 -20.28 20.70
CA MET A 207 -2.25 -19.08 19.95
C MET A 207 -1.94 -17.79 20.71
N LYS A 208 -2.05 -17.80 22.05
CA LYS A 208 -1.68 -16.65 22.91
C LYS A 208 -0.17 -16.39 22.85
N ASP A 209 0.62 -17.46 22.87
CA ASP A 209 2.09 -17.38 22.80
C ASP A 209 2.55 -16.86 21.44
N ASP A 210 1.98 -17.36 20.35
CA ASP A 210 2.27 -16.91 18.99
C ASP A 210 1.84 -15.46 18.78
N PHE A 211 0.65 -15.06 19.23
CA PHE A 211 0.18 -13.68 19.20
C PHE A 211 1.15 -12.74 19.96
N THR A 212 1.58 -13.19 21.15
CA THR A 212 2.55 -12.42 21.96
C THR A 212 3.89 -12.28 21.24
N LEU A 213 4.36 -13.35 20.59
CA LEU A 213 5.60 -13.32 19.82
C LEU A 213 5.52 -12.32 18.65
N VAL A 214 4.40 -12.30 17.93
CA VAL A 214 4.15 -11.30 16.87
C VAL A 214 4.15 -9.88 17.44
N ALA A 215 3.47 -9.66 18.58
CA ALA A 215 3.46 -8.34 19.22
C ALA A 215 4.86 -7.88 19.66
N ILE A 216 5.70 -8.79 20.20
CA ILE A 216 7.10 -8.50 20.55
C ILE A 216 7.88 -8.10 19.29
N SER A 217 7.73 -8.87 18.21
CA SER A 217 8.37 -8.60 16.93
C SER A 217 8.05 -7.20 16.40
N ASN A 218 6.75 -6.87 16.32
CA ASN A 218 6.27 -5.56 15.88
C ASN A 218 6.82 -4.43 16.77
N LEU A 219 6.72 -4.56 18.09
CA LEU A 219 7.20 -3.55 19.02
C LEU A 219 8.74 -3.35 18.97
N HIS A 220 9.51 -4.38 18.68
CA HIS A 220 10.97 -4.25 18.50
C HIS A 220 11.29 -3.35 17.31
N LEU A 221 10.61 -3.53 16.17
CA LEU A 221 10.84 -2.69 15.00
C LEU A 221 10.26 -1.30 15.19
N ALA A 222 9.03 -1.18 15.69
CA ALA A 222 8.36 0.10 15.92
C ALA A 222 9.15 1.03 16.88
N ASN A 223 9.88 0.46 17.86
CA ASN A 223 10.70 1.22 18.79
C ASN A 223 12.17 1.34 18.38
N ALA A 224 12.52 0.92 17.16
CA ALA A 224 13.90 0.94 16.71
C ALA A 224 14.48 2.36 16.70
N LYS A 225 15.68 2.50 17.23
CA LYS A 225 16.52 3.70 17.10
C LYS A 225 17.68 3.35 16.19
N PHE A 226 17.88 4.10 15.14
CA PHE A 226 18.89 3.83 14.14
C PHE A 226 19.54 5.11 13.64
N LEU A 227 20.71 4.96 13.03
CA LEU A 227 21.47 6.08 12.47
C LEU A 227 20.89 6.49 11.10
N GLU A 228 21.07 7.75 10.76
CA GLU A 228 20.86 8.23 9.39
C GLU A 228 21.67 7.37 8.40
N GLY A 229 21.08 7.07 7.25
CA GLY A 229 21.67 6.18 6.26
C GLY A 229 21.23 4.71 6.38
N CYS A 230 20.48 4.34 7.42
CA CYS A 230 19.92 3.00 7.53
C CYS A 230 18.84 2.74 6.48
N THR A 231 18.78 1.50 6.03
CA THR A 231 17.73 0.96 5.16
C THR A 231 16.85 -0.01 5.93
N GLY A 232 15.65 -0.25 5.44
CA GLY A 232 14.76 -1.26 6.03
C GLY A 232 15.33 -2.69 5.97
N LEU A 233 16.24 -2.97 5.03
CA LEU A 233 16.96 -4.26 4.97
C LEU A 233 17.76 -4.54 6.25
N VAL A 234 18.40 -3.53 6.82
CA VAL A 234 19.18 -3.69 8.06
C VAL A 234 18.26 -3.83 9.28
N LEU A 235 17.16 -3.09 9.30
CA LEU A 235 16.26 -3.04 10.45
C LEU A 235 15.31 -4.23 10.56
N ASP A 236 15.07 -4.95 9.47
CA ASP A 236 14.17 -6.12 9.44
C ASP A 236 14.55 -7.21 10.47
N ILE A 237 15.83 -7.31 10.80
CA ILE A 237 16.33 -8.26 11.82
C ILE A 237 15.66 -8.06 13.18
N LEU A 238 15.25 -6.83 13.53
CA LEU A 238 14.63 -6.53 14.81
C LEU A 238 13.27 -7.23 14.95
N SER A 239 12.53 -7.37 13.85
CA SER A 239 11.30 -8.15 13.83
C SER A 239 11.54 -9.66 13.80
N ARG A 240 12.57 -10.13 13.10
CA ARG A 240 12.78 -11.55 12.90
C ARG A 240 13.51 -12.23 14.05
N GLN A 241 14.37 -11.53 14.76
CA GLN A 241 15.16 -12.09 15.84
C GLN A 241 14.31 -12.84 16.89
N PRO A 242 13.18 -12.30 17.40
CA PRO A 242 12.34 -13.00 18.37
C PRO A 242 11.80 -14.35 17.85
N PHE A 243 11.55 -14.46 16.55
CA PHE A 243 11.13 -15.72 15.90
C PHE A 243 12.30 -16.69 15.76
N TRP A 244 13.45 -16.22 15.30
CA TRP A 244 14.63 -17.08 15.09
C TRP A 244 15.15 -17.69 16.39
N GLU A 245 15.05 -16.97 17.51
CA GLU A 245 15.37 -17.49 18.86
C GLU A 245 14.48 -18.67 19.26
N ARG A 246 13.34 -18.84 18.61
CA ARG A 246 12.40 -19.95 18.80
C ARG A 246 12.37 -20.95 17.65
N ASN A 247 13.33 -20.88 16.74
CA ASN A 247 13.36 -21.66 15.49
C ASN A 247 12.13 -21.48 14.61
N LEU A 248 11.49 -20.31 14.67
CA LEU A 248 10.35 -19.91 13.87
C LEU A 248 10.76 -18.85 12.85
N ASN A 249 9.93 -18.64 11.85
CA ASN A 249 10.08 -17.58 10.87
C ASN A 249 8.73 -17.26 10.22
N PHE A 250 8.61 -16.09 9.60
CA PHE A 250 7.53 -15.77 8.68
C PHE A 250 8.09 -15.55 7.27
N ASN A 251 7.36 -15.99 6.23
CA ASN A 251 7.87 -16.10 4.87
C ASN A 251 7.46 -14.94 3.95
N HIS A 252 6.91 -13.87 4.49
CA HIS A 252 6.57 -12.64 3.78
C HIS A 252 7.50 -11.47 4.15
N GLY A 253 7.32 -10.32 3.51
CA GLY A 253 7.99 -9.09 3.93
C GLY A 253 7.44 -8.59 5.26
N THR A 254 8.26 -7.87 6.02
CA THR A 254 7.84 -7.32 7.32
C THR A 254 7.03 -6.04 7.12
N GLY A 255 7.44 -5.19 6.18
CA GLY A 255 6.73 -3.95 5.92
C GLY A 255 7.10 -3.32 4.58
N HIS A 256 6.33 -2.33 4.19
CA HIS A 256 6.47 -1.61 2.92
C HIS A 256 6.07 -0.14 3.07
N GLY A 257 6.49 0.70 2.14
CA GLY A 257 6.03 2.09 2.06
C GLY A 257 4.55 2.18 1.72
N VAL A 258 3.88 3.17 2.29
CA VAL A 258 2.44 3.43 2.10
C VAL A 258 2.23 4.65 1.23
N GLY A 259 1.45 4.50 0.16
CA GLY A 259 1.06 5.61 -0.71
C GLY A 259 -0.03 6.49 -0.12
N TYR A 260 -0.08 7.75 -0.54
CA TYR A 260 -1.06 8.70 -0.03
C TYR A 260 -2.51 8.33 -0.44
N LEU A 261 -2.76 8.09 -1.73
CA LEU A 261 -4.10 7.82 -2.25
C LEU A 261 -4.13 6.67 -3.27
N LEU A 262 -3.11 6.52 -4.07
CA LEU A 262 -2.92 5.47 -5.06
C LEU A 262 -1.74 4.60 -4.66
N ASN A 263 -1.77 3.31 -4.99
CA ASN A 263 -0.71 2.36 -4.70
C ASN A 263 -0.40 2.26 -3.20
N ILE A 264 -1.24 1.56 -2.48
CA ILE A 264 -1.02 1.31 -1.04
C ILE A 264 0.38 0.74 -0.77
N HIS A 265 0.86 -0.18 -1.59
CA HIS A 265 2.24 -0.66 -1.59
C HIS A 265 3.10 0.31 -2.42
N GLU A 266 3.75 1.25 -1.76
CA GLU A 266 4.56 2.27 -2.40
C GLU A 266 6.04 2.15 -2.03
N GLY A 267 6.87 1.74 -3.02
CA GLY A 267 8.33 1.85 -2.83
C GLY A 267 8.79 3.32 -2.68
N PRO A 268 10.07 3.53 -2.40
CA PRO A 268 11.22 2.61 -2.52
C PRO A 268 11.68 2.01 -1.19
N ALA A 269 11.08 2.35 -0.07
CA ALA A 269 11.44 1.81 1.24
C ALA A 269 10.56 0.60 1.60
N GLY A 270 11.10 -0.29 2.43
CA GLY A 270 10.40 -1.44 2.96
C GLY A 270 11.29 -2.26 3.89
N PHE A 271 10.68 -3.07 4.76
CA PHE A 271 11.40 -3.96 5.67
C PHE A 271 11.42 -5.38 5.11
N ARG A 272 12.62 -5.88 4.78
CA ARG A 272 12.84 -7.24 4.25
C ARG A 272 14.25 -7.71 4.59
N TRP A 273 14.40 -8.94 5.07
CA TRP A 273 15.70 -9.52 5.38
C TRP A 273 16.52 -9.95 4.15
N LYS A 274 15.87 -10.09 2.99
CA LYS A 274 16.53 -10.40 1.71
C LYS A 274 16.53 -9.17 0.82
N PHE A 275 17.65 -8.97 0.15
CA PHE A 275 17.77 -7.92 -0.86
C PHE A 275 16.67 -8.06 -1.93
N ARG A 276 16.00 -6.96 -2.21
CA ARG A 276 15.08 -6.82 -3.33
C ARG A 276 15.40 -5.53 -4.07
N ALA A 277 15.68 -5.65 -5.37
CA ALA A 277 15.94 -4.47 -6.20
C ALA A 277 14.74 -3.51 -6.12
N GLY A 278 15.02 -2.23 -5.89
CA GLY A 278 13.98 -1.21 -5.77
C GLY A 278 13.41 -0.97 -4.36
N GLU A 279 13.81 -1.74 -3.35
CA GLU A 279 13.39 -1.57 -1.94
C GLU A 279 14.57 -1.34 -0.99
N THR A 280 15.65 -0.75 -1.47
CA THR A 280 16.89 -0.54 -0.70
C THR A 280 17.18 0.93 -0.44
N GLU A 281 16.16 1.76 -0.51
CA GLU A 281 16.33 3.19 -0.23
C GLU A 281 16.60 3.43 1.25
N VAL A 282 17.41 4.43 1.53
CA VAL A 282 17.62 4.93 2.88
C VAL A 282 16.31 5.50 3.42
N LEU A 283 16.00 5.15 4.67
CA LEU A 283 14.83 5.69 5.34
C LEU A 283 15.02 7.19 5.61
N GLN A 284 14.01 7.97 5.28
CA GLN A 284 14.02 9.42 5.41
C GLN A 284 12.78 9.91 6.15
N GLU A 285 12.92 11.05 6.84
CA GLU A 285 11.79 11.73 7.46
C GLU A 285 10.70 12.03 6.44
N GLY A 286 9.44 11.80 6.79
CA GLY A 286 8.30 11.93 5.89
C GLY A 286 7.90 10.65 5.15
N MET A 287 8.69 9.58 5.22
CA MET A 287 8.25 8.28 4.74
C MET A 287 7.23 7.65 5.67
N VAL A 288 6.17 7.08 5.12
CA VAL A 288 5.16 6.28 5.85
C VAL A 288 5.36 4.83 5.46
N ILE A 289 5.54 3.97 6.44
CA ILE A 289 5.90 2.56 6.24
C ILE A 289 5.06 1.70 7.18
N THR A 290 4.61 0.54 6.71
CA THR A 290 3.97 -0.47 7.56
C THR A 290 5.02 -1.25 8.36
N ASP A 291 4.60 -1.79 9.50
CA ASP A 291 5.36 -2.70 10.36
C ASP A 291 4.43 -3.81 10.85
#